data_20c16d67f0de1c4c436120fc6d4a556a
#
_entry.id   20c16d67f0de1c4c436120fc6d4a556a
#
_cell.length_a   1.000
_cell.length_b   1.000
_cell.length_c   1.000
_cell.angle_alpha   90.00
_cell.angle_beta   90.00
_cell.angle_gamma   90.00
#
_symmetry.space_group_name_H-M   'P 1'
#
loop_
_entity.id
_entity.type
_entity.pdbx_description
1 polymer ?
#
loop_
_entity_poly.entity_id
_entity_poly.type
_entity_poly.pdbx_seq_one_letter_code
_entity_poly.pdbx_strand_id
1 'polypeptide(L)'
;MNRLLVEIEKFKKWSELTFPCRIAGDIGGEWETGYNGWDAVYAAFEEALNRLRPEDFTADELAPLLYIIARDNECEILAQTLSEHDVWFVKVCHLALQSSDPEARWQLASRLHGMKDHDQARRFLEAFVRDEDEYVSRRALLEMPALQPDRVEDYAAWFWDRDCHAERQEYQRMAALTVLEDVHSPLLEEYLERARSDGRPYLLSCADRILSRRKRPGA
;
A
#
# COMPACT_ATOMS: atom_id res chain seq x y z
N MET A 1 -1.16 -24.92 2.01
CA MET A 1 -1.64 -24.16 3.18
C MET A 1 -1.06 -24.64 4.51
N ASN A 2 -1.11 -25.92 4.89
CA ASN A 2 -0.65 -26.39 6.22
C ASN A 2 0.76 -25.93 6.61
N ARG A 3 1.75 -26.00 5.69
CA ARG A 3 3.12 -25.54 5.97
C ARG A 3 3.16 -24.05 6.27
N LEU A 4 2.48 -23.22 5.46
CA LEU A 4 2.40 -21.78 5.67
C LEU A 4 1.76 -21.43 7.03
N LEU A 5 0.65 -22.09 7.38
CA LEU A 5 0.00 -21.87 8.68
C LEU A 5 0.94 -22.21 9.86
N VAL A 6 1.76 -23.26 9.72
CA VAL A 6 2.77 -23.60 10.74
C VAL A 6 3.80 -22.47 10.90
N GLU A 7 4.29 -21.90 9.80
CA GLU A 7 5.26 -20.81 9.87
C GLU A 7 4.62 -19.51 10.44
N ILE A 8 3.37 -19.22 10.07
CA ILE A 8 2.62 -18.07 10.64
C ILE A 8 2.43 -18.25 12.16
N GLU A 9 2.10 -19.47 12.62
CA GLU A 9 1.96 -19.72 14.07
C GLU A 9 3.30 -19.62 14.82
N LYS A 10 4.43 -19.96 14.19
CA LYS A 10 5.76 -19.70 14.77
C LYS A 10 6.02 -18.20 14.92
N PHE A 11 5.69 -17.41 13.90
CA PHE A 11 5.79 -15.95 13.95
C PHE A 11 4.93 -15.37 15.08
N LYS A 12 3.66 -15.77 15.20
CA LYS A 12 2.77 -15.32 16.27
C LYS A 12 3.34 -15.62 17.66
N LYS A 13 3.78 -16.86 17.87
CA LYS A 13 4.41 -17.26 19.16
C LYS A 13 5.65 -16.46 19.47
N TRP A 14 6.51 -16.22 18.48
CA TRP A 14 7.68 -15.37 18.64
C TRP A 14 7.28 -13.94 19.04
N SER A 15 6.32 -13.37 18.34
CA SER A 15 5.79 -12.02 18.58
C SER A 15 5.23 -11.89 20.01
N GLU A 16 4.41 -12.84 20.46
CA GLU A 16 3.84 -12.85 21.80
C GLU A 16 4.91 -12.98 22.92
N LEU A 17 5.94 -13.80 22.70
CA LEU A 17 7.02 -13.98 23.65
C LEU A 17 7.96 -12.78 23.70
N THR A 18 8.21 -12.13 22.56
CA THR A 18 9.15 -11.00 22.46
C THR A 18 8.49 -9.69 22.91
N PHE A 19 7.19 -9.54 22.66
CA PHE A 19 6.41 -8.32 22.93
C PHE A 19 5.13 -8.62 23.72
N PRO A 20 5.22 -9.15 24.96
CA PRO A 20 4.07 -9.67 25.71
C PRO A 20 3.04 -8.60 26.13
N CYS A 21 3.43 -7.34 26.19
CA CYS A 21 2.55 -6.22 26.58
C CYS A 21 2.13 -5.36 25.39
N ARG A 22 2.15 -5.91 24.19
CA ARG A 22 1.88 -5.16 22.97
C ARG A 22 0.44 -4.70 22.91
N ILE A 23 0.23 -3.38 22.98
CA ILE A 23 -0.99 -2.72 22.57
C ILE A 23 -0.82 -2.39 21.07
N ALA A 24 -1.80 -2.74 20.25
CA ALA A 24 -1.75 -2.41 18.82
C ALA A 24 -1.52 -0.89 18.66
N GLY A 25 -0.42 -0.51 17.98
CA GLY A 25 -0.04 0.88 17.76
C GLY A 25 1.05 1.46 18.68
N ASP A 26 1.39 0.81 19.80
CA ASP A 26 2.38 1.35 20.76
C ASP A 26 3.85 1.04 20.40
N ILE A 27 4.08 0.08 19.52
CA ILE A 27 5.44 -0.25 19.05
C ILE A 27 5.61 0.43 17.69
N GLY A 28 6.20 1.61 17.71
CA GLY A 28 6.68 2.25 16.50
C GLY A 28 7.90 1.51 15.94
N GLY A 29 8.05 1.50 14.61
CA GLY A 29 9.20 0.93 13.93
C GLY A 29 8.97 -0.50 13.42
N GLU A 30 10.02 -1.07 12.93
CA GLU A 30 10.10 -2.30 12.13
C GLU A 30 10.39 -3.52 13.03
N TRP A 31 9.59 -3.68 14.09
CA TRP A 31 9.80 -4.71 15.11
C TRP A 31 9.75 -6.14 14.54
N GLU A 32 8.98 -6.34 13.48
CA GLU A 32 8.81 -7.61 12.77
C GLU A 32 10.13 -8.09 12.12
N THR A 33 11.04 -7.17 11.78
CA THR A 33 12.35 -7.49 11.18
C THR A 33 13.25 -8.31 12.08
N GLY A 34 13.03 -8.27 13.39
CA GLY A 34 13.74 -9.10 14.37
C GLY A 34 13.38 -10.59 14.30
N TYR A 35 12.39 -11.01 13.51
CA TYR A 35 12.03 -12.42 13.37
C TYR A 35 12.96 -13.15 12.40
N ASN A 36 13.71 -14.12 12.90
CA ASN A 36 14.68 -14.88 12.09
C ASN A 36 14.06 -15.95 11.16
N GLY A 37 12.74 -16.13 11.21
CA GLY A 37 12.04 -17.18 10.44
C GLY A 37 11.43 -16.68 9.12
N TRP A 38 11.68 -15.45 8.68
CA TRP A 38 11.07 -14.89 7.48
C TRP A 38 11.35 -15.71 6.21
N ASP A 39 12.56 -16.23 6.01
CA ASP A 39 12.89 -17.09 4.86
C ASP A 39 11.97 -18.33 4.77
N ALA A 40 11.64 -18.93 5.91
CA ALA A 40 10.73 -20.07 5.96
C ALA A 40 9.27 -19.67 5.66
N VAL A 41 8.85 -18.49 6.10
CA VAL A 41 7.53 -17.90 5.76
C VAL A 41 7.45 -17.65 4.26
N TYR A 42 8.43 -16.96 3.66
CA TYR A 42 8.47 -16.66 2.22
C TYR A 42 8.42 -17.94 1.38
N ALA A 43 9.26 -18.91 1.69
CA ALA A 43 9.28 -20.19 0.97
C ALA A 43 7.95 -20.96 1.09
N ALA A 44 7.32 -20.94 2.26
CA ALA A 44 6.03 -21.61 2.47
C ALA A 44 4.87 -20.88 1.79
N PHE A 45 4.94 -19.56 1.72
CA PHE A 45 3.97 -18.70 1.03
C PHE A 45 4.02 -18.96 -0.48
N GLU A 46 5.19 -18.86 -1.09
CA GLU A 46 5.39 -19.16 -2.51
C GLU A 46 4.95 -20.58 -2.88
N GLU A 47 5.29 -21.58 -2.03
CA GLU A 47 4.83 -22.95 -2.23
C GLU A 47 3.30 -23.05 -2.21
N ALA A 48 2.62 -22.33 -1.31
CA ALA A 48 1.17 -22.31 -1.22
C ALA A 48 0.53 -21.70 -2.46
N LEU A 49 1.03 -20.55 -2.94
CA LEU A 49 0.52 -19.89 -4.15
C LEU A 49 0.69 -20.74 -5.41
N ASN A 50 1.81 -21.48 -5.52
CA ASN A 50 2.10 -22.33 -6.68
C ASN A 50 1.33 -23.64 -6.71
N ARG A 51 0.93 -24.19 -5.56
CA ARG A 51 0.34 -25.55 -5.47
C ARG A 51 -1.15 -25.58 -5.18
N LEU A 52 -1.71 -24.48 -4.66
CA LEU A 52 -3.08 -24.45 -4.21
C LEU A 52 -3.88 -23.47 -5.06
N ARG A 53 -5.20 -23.55 -4.99
CA ARG A 53 -6.11 -22.63 -5.68
C ARG A 53 -6.88 -21.81 -4.65
N PRO A 54 -6.98 -20.48 -4.80
CA PRO A 54 -7.62 -19.63 -3.80
C PRO A 54 -9.12 -19.91 -3.62
N GLU A 55 -9.79 -20.45 -4.63
CA GLU A 55 -11.21 -20.82 -4.58
C GLU A 55 -11.49 -22.01 -3.67
N ASP A 56 -10.48 -22.82 -3.34
CA ASP A 56 -10.61 -23.96 -2.42
C ASP A 56 -10.69 -23.53 -0.94
N PHE A 57 -10.57 -22.23 -0.65
CA PHE A 57 -10.52 -21.67 0.70
C PHE A 57 -11.60 -20.64 0.98
N THR A 58 -12.14 -20.71 2.20
CA THR A 58 -13.04 -19.69 2.77
C THR A 58 -12.27 -18.44 3.18
N ALA A 59 -12.98 -17.36 3.47
CA ALA A 59 -12.38 -16.11 3.97
C ALA A 59 -11.64 -16.33 5.31
N ASP A 60 -12.21 -17.10 6.23
CA ASP A 60 -11.61 -17.40 7.53
C ASP A 60 -10.31 -18.20 7.40
N GLU A 61 -10.25 -19.15 6.46
CA GLU A 61 -9.04 -19.92 6.18
C GLU A 61 -7.92 -19.08 5.55
N LEU A 62 -8.27 -17.99 4.88
CA LEU A 62 -7.34 -17.04 4.27
C LEU A 62 -6.97 -15.86 5.19
N ALA A 63 -7.69 -15.63 6.28
CA ALA A 63 -7.38 -14.55 7.21
C ALA A 63 -5.92 -14.56 7.73
N PRO A 64 -5.27 -15.73 7.98
CA PRO A 64 -3.85 -15.77 8.33
C PRO A 64 -2.91 -15.22 7.26
N LEU A 65 -3.30 -15.24 5.96
CA LEU A 65 -2.52 -14.62 4.88
C LEU A 65 -2.48 -13.11 5.04
N LEU A 66 -3.63 -12.47 5.28
CA LEU A 66 -3.66 -11.02 5.53
C LEU A 66 -2.85 -10.66 6.76
N TYR A 67 -2.95 -11.44 7.84
CA TYR A 67 -2.18 -11.22 9.04
C TYR A 67 -0.69 -11.20 8.76
N ILE A 68 -0.15 -12.18 8.01
CA ILE A 68 1.30 -12.24 7.79
C ILE A 68 1.78 -11.20 6.76
N ILE A 69 0.96 -10.89 5.74
CA ILE A 69 1.24 -9.79 4.80
C ILE A 69 1.34 -8.47 5.57
N ALA A 70 0.40 -8.19 6.48
CA ALA A 70 0.42 -7.00 7.31
C ALA A 70 1.68 -6.89 8.20
N ARG A 71 2.35 -7.99 8.49
CA ARG A 71 3.59 -8.03 9.31
C ARG A 71 4.86 -7.93 8.49
N ASP A 72 4.81 -8.16 7.19
CA ASP A 72 5.94 -7.99 6.25
C ASP A 72 5.98 -6.55 5.67
N ASN A 73 5.76 -5.57 6.54
CA ASN A 73 5.49 -4.18 6.14
C ASN A 73 6.75 -3.39 5.75
N GLU A 74 7.95 -3.88 6.04
CA GLU A 74 9.19 -3.25 5.61
C GLU A 74 9.70 -3.81 4.29
N CYS A 75 9.76 -5.12 4.17
CA CYS A 75 10.28 -5.78 2.97
C CYS A 75 9.22 -5.92 1.87
N GLU A 76 7.94 -6.01 2.22
CA GLU A 76 6.79 -6.18 1.32
C GLU A 76 6.94 -7.38 0.35
N ILE A 77 7.77 -8.38 0.71
CA ILE A 77 8.07 -9.54 -0.15
C ILE A 77 6.82 -10.38 -0.38
N LEU A 78 5.98 -10.56 0.66
CA LEU A 78 4.75 -11.35 0.53
C LEU A 78 3.75 -10.68 -0.42
N ALA A 79 3.56 -9.37 -0.30
CA ALA A 79 2.68 -8.60 -1.19
C ALA A 79 3.22 -8.59 -2.62
N GLN A 80 4.54 -8.46 -2.79
CA GLN A 80 5.21 -8.55 -4.09
C GLN A 80 5.00 -9.92 -4.72
N THR A 81 5.33 -11.02 -4.02
CA THR A 81 5.14 -12.38 -4.52
C THR A 81 3.68 -12.66 -4.86
N LEU A 82 2.74 -12.20 -4.01
CA LEU A 82 1.32 -12.36 -4.25
C LEU A 82 0.88 -11.66 -5.55
N SER A 83 1.42 -10.49 -5.85
CA SER A 83 1.05 -9.71 -7.06
C SER A 83 1.42 -10.40 -8.38
N GLU A 84 2.33 -11.37 -8.33
CA GLU A 84 2.69 -12.20 -9.48
C GLU A 84 1.68 -13.32 -9.78
N HIS A 85 0.71 -13.54 -8.87
CA HIS A 85 -0.30 -14.59 -8.92
C HIS A 85 -1.72 -13.99 -9.01
N ASP A 86 -2.14 -13.54 -10.19
CA ASP A 86 -3.37 -12.77 -10.43
C ASP A 86 -4.61 -13.30 -9.69
N VAL A 87 -4.88 -14.62 -9.76
CA VAL A 87 -6.08 -15.21 -9.15
C VAL A 87 -6.04 -15.11 -7.62
N TRP A 88 -4.86 -15.34 -7.02
CA TRP A 88 -4.64 -15.18 -5.60
C TRP A 88 -4.74 -13.70 -5.20
N PHE A 89 -4.12 -12.82 -5.97
CA PHE A 89 -4.12 -11.38 -5.68
C PHE A 89 -5.54 -10.82 -5.64
N VAL A 90 -6.37 -11.14 -6.64
CA VAL A 90 -7.79 -10.75 -6.68
C VAL A 90 -8.54 -11.24 -5.44
N LYS A 91 -8.38 -12.53 -5.08
CA LYS A 91 -9.06 -13.11 -3.91
C LYS A 91 -8.65 -12.42 -2.61
N VAL A 92 -7.34 -12.16 -2.44
CA VAL A 92 -6.81 -11.53 -1.24
C VAL A 92 -7.16 -10.04 -1.17
N CYS A 93 -7.21 -9.32 -2.31
CA CYS A 93 -7.72 -7.94 -2.35
C CYS A 93 -9.18 -7.85 -1.89
N HIS A 94 -10.05 -8.75 -2.36
CA HIS A 94 -11.44 -8.80 -1.86
C HIS A 94 -11.54 -9.03 -0.36
N LEU A 95 -10.68 -9.91 0.17
CA LEU A 95 -10.63 -10.17 1.61
C LEU A 95 -10.11 -8.94 2.38
N ALA A 96 -9.08 -8.29 1.87
CA ALA A 96 -8.47 -7.11 2.48
C ALA A 96 -9.44 -5.94 2.61
N LEU A 97 -10.28 -5.70 1.60
CA LEU A 97 -11.33 -4.67 1.63
C LEU A 97 -12.39 -4.90 2.73
N GLN A 98 -12.45 -6.11 3.30
CA GLN A 98 -13.34 -6.46 4.40
C GLN A 98 -12.60 -6.52 5.76
N SER A 99 -11.28 -6.38 5.74
CA SER A 99 -10.42 -6.45 6.93
C SER A 99 -10.35 -5.10 7.63
N SER A 100 -10.28 -5.13 8.95
CA SER A 100 -10.00 -3.94 9.77
C SER A 100 -8.50 -3.59 9.85
N ASP A 101 -7.60 -4.46 9.36
CA ASP A 101 -6.14 -4.22 9.41
C ASP A 101 -5.67 -3.42 8.18
N PRO A 102 -5.31 -2.14 8.32
CA PRO A 102 -4.86 -1.31 7.22
C PRO A 102 -3.49 -1.71 6.66
N GLU A 103 -2.67 -2.41 7.46
CA GLU A 103 -1.29 -2.74 7.09
C GLU A 103 -1.21 -3.71 5.89
N ALA A 104 -2.16 -4.66 5.79
CA ALA A 104 -2.28 -5.48 4.59
C ALA A 104 -2.88 -4.70 3.42
N ARG A 105 -3.89 -3.84 3.69
CA ARG A 105 -4.60 -3.09 2.64
C ARG A 105 -3.67 -2.17 1.85
N TRP A 106 -2.81 -1.40 2.52
CA TRP A 106 -1.92 -0.47 1.82
C TRP A 106 -0.86 -1.18 0.96
N GLN A 107 -0.36 -2.34 1.42
CA GLN A 107 0.59 -3.12 0.64
C GLN A 107 -0.04 -3.65 -0.65
N LEU A 108 -1.29 -4.14 -0.58
CA LEU A 108 -2.02 -4.58 -1.76
C LEU A 108 -2.40 -3.40 -2.67
N ALA A 109 -2.83 -2.28 -2.10
CA ALA A 109 -3.14 -1.08 -2.87
C ALA A 109 -1.95 -0.61 -3.72
N SER A 110 -0.73 -0.70 -3.21
CA SER A 110 0.50 -0.30 -3.93
C SER A 110 1.02 -1.30 -4.98
N ARG A 111 0.27 -2.37 -5.26
CA ARG A 111 0.64 -3.40 -6.26
C ARG A 111 -0.38 -3.55 -7.40
N LEU A 112 -1.40 -2.70 -7.42
CA LEU A 112 -2.51 -2.83 -8.38
C LEU A 112 -2.08 -2.68 -9.84
N HIS A 113 -1.06 -1.85 -10.12
CA HIS A 113 -0.55 -1.64 -11.47
C HIS A 113 0.02 -2.91 -12.12
N GLY A 114 0.46 -3.89 -11.30
CA GLY A 114 0.98 -5.18 -11.76
C GLY A 114 -0.09 -6.18 -12.23
N MET A 115 -1.37 -5.93 -11.97
CA MET A 115 -2.45 -6.83 -12.37
C MET A 115 -2.63 -6.86 -13.89
N LYS A 116 -2.80 -8.06 -14.45
CA LYS A 116 -3.06 -8.23 -15.91
C LYS A 116 -4.45 -7.77 -16.31
N ASP A 117 -5.44 -7.99 -15.44
CA ASP A 117 -6.80 -7.45 -15.63
C ASP A 117 -6.87 -6.02 -15.12
N HIS A 118 -6.62 -5.07 -16.03
CA HIS A 118 -6.66 -3.64 -15.71
C HIS A 118 -8.06 -3.15 -15.30
N ASP A 119 -9.12 -3.77 -15.77
CA ASP A 119 -10.48 -3.38 -15.37
C ASP A 119 -10.76 -3.80 -13.92
N GLN A 120 -10.27 -4.97 -13.54
CA GLN A 120 -10.32 -5.42 -12.15
C GLN A 120 -9.41 -4.54 -11.24
N ALA A 121 -8.20 -4.21 -11.72
CA ALA A 121 -7.28 -3.31 -11.01
C ALA A 121 -7.92 -1.94 -10.74
N ARG A 122 -8.59 -1.33 -11.72
CA ARG A 122 -9.32 -0.06 -11.58
C ARG A 122 -10.44 -0.14 -10.54
N ARG A 123 -11.17 -1.26 -10.49
CA ARG A 123 -12.22 -1.45 -9.46
C ARG A 123 -11.64 -1.48 -8.05
N PHE A 124 -10.53 -2.18 -7.85
CA PHE A 124 -9.83 -2.17 -6.57
C PHE A 124 -9.25 -0.79 -6.25
N LEU A 125 -8.67 -0.11 -7.23
CA LEU A 125 -8.16 1.25 -7.08
C LEU A 125 -9.24 2.20 -6.56
N GLU A 126 -10.44 2.18 -7.18
CA GLU A 126 -11.58 3.00 -6.75
C GLU A 126 -12.05 2.68 -5.32
N ALA A 127 -11.89 1.44 -4.87
CA ALA A 127 -12.21 1.06 -3.50
C ALA A 127 -11.12 1.54 -2.51
N PHE A 128 -9.85 1.23 -2.79
CA PHE A 128 -8.75 1.60 -1.89
C PHE A 128 -8.48 3.10 -1.83
N VAL A 129 -8.67 3.86 -2.91
CA VAL A 129 -8.48 5.32 -2.89
C VAL A 129 -9.48 6.05 -1.98
N ARG A 130 -10.60 5.39 -1.66
CA ARG A 130 -11.63 5.86 -0.72
C ARG A 130 -11.57 5.17 0.64
N ASP A 131 -10.51 4.44 0.91
CA ASP A 131 -10.32 3.78 2.21
C ASP A 131 -10.34 4.82 3.34
N GLU A 132 -10.90 4.42 4.48
CA GLU A 132 -10.95 5.25 5.67
C GLU A 132 -9.58 5.52 6.28
N ASP A 133 -8.62 4.60 6.07
CA ASP A 133 -7.24 4.79 6.46
C ASP A 133 -6.50 5.70 5.45
N GLU A 134 -5.86 6.73 5.98
CA GLU A 134 -5.14 7.72 5.17
C GLU A 134 -4.01 7.08 4.35
N TYR A 135 -3.24 6.20 4.97
CA TYR A 135 -2.08 5.62 4.31
C TYR A 135 -2.49 4.70 3.17
N VAL A 136 -3.54 3.89 3.37
CA VAL A 136 -4.12 3.03 2.33
C VAL A 136 -4.60 3.89 1.15
N SER A 137 -5.42 4.90 1.41
CA SER A 137 -5.98 5.74 0.36
C SER A 137 -4.90 6.53 -0.39
N ARG A 138 -3.86 7.00 0.30
CA ARG A 138 -2.72 7.70 -0.30
C ARG A 138 -1.84 6.77 -1.14
N ARG A 139 -1.61 5.52 -0.69
CA ARG A 139 -0.87 4.51 -1.49
C ARG A 139 -1.63 4.15 -2.76
N ALA A 140 -2.97 4.04 -2.69
CA ALA A 140 -3.81 3.85 -3.87
C ALA A 140 -3.75 5.05 -4.83
N LEU A 141 -3.73 6.30 -4.34
CA LEU A 141 -3.59 7.47 -5.20
C LEU A 141 -2.32 7.39 -6.06
N LEU A 142 -1.20 6.91 -5.50
CA LEU A 142 0.06 6.80 -6.22
C LEU A 142 0.03 5.77 -7.37
N GLU A 143 -0.93 4.85 -7.37
CA GLU A 143 -1.14 3.91 -8.48
C GLU A 143 -1.99 4.48 -9.64
N MET A 144 -2.65 5.61 -9.39
CA MET A 144 -3.60 6.19 -10.34
C MET A 144 -2.99 6.60 -11.68
N PRO A 145 -1.77 7.17 -11.75
CA PRO A 145 -1.13 7.50 -13.02
C PRO A 145 -1.00 6.32 -13.98
N ALA A 146 -0.75 5.12 -13.46
CA ALA A 146 -0.61 3.92 -14.26
C ALA A 146 -1.96 3.31 -14.69
N LEU A 147 -2.99 3.43 -13.87
CA LEU A 147 -4.27 2.73 -14.08
C LEU A 147 -5.40 3.61 -14.63
N GLN A 148 -5.45 4.88 -14.21
CA GLN A 148 -6.50 5.84 -14.55
C GLN A 148 -5.92 7.27 -14.71
N PRO A 149 -5.00 7.50 -15.66
CA PRO A 149 -4.32 8.80 -15.79
C PRO A 149 -5.28 9.97 -16.04
N ASP A 150 -6.41 9.73 -16.68
CA ASP A 150 -7.48 10.68 -16.95
C ASP A 150 -8.27 11.13 -15.70
N ARG A 151 -8.13 10.43 -14.59
CA ARG A 151 -8.78 10.75 -13.31
C ARG A 151 -7.83 11.40 -12.29
N VAL A 152 -6.54 11.47 -12.60
CA VAL A 152 -5.51 11.95 -11.67
C VAL A 152 -5.80 13.37 -11.17
N GLU A 153 -6.19 14.29 -12.04
CA GLU A 153 -6.44 15.68 -11.68
C GLU A 153 -7.59 15.82 -10.68
N ASP A 154 -8.69 15.10 -10.89
CA ASP A 154 -9.85 15.09 -9.98
C ASP A 154 -9.45 14.57 -8.60
N TYR A 155 -8.71 13.45 -8.55
CA TYR A 155 -8.29 12.87 -7.28
C TYR A 155 -7.20 13.66 -6.60
N ALA A 156 -6.26 14.25 -7.33
CA ALA A 156 -5.26 15.15 -6.77
C ALA A 156 -5.92 16.38 -6.10
N ALA A 157 -6.92 16.99 -6.74
CA ALA A 157 -7.70 18.07 -6.16
C ALA A 157 -8.43 17.62 -4.89
N TRP A 158 -9.09 16.48 -4.93
CA TRP A 158 -9.79 15.95 -3.76
C TRP A 158 -8.85 15.67 -2.59
N PHE A 159 -7.69 15.03 -2.83
CA PHE A 159 -6.69 14.78 -1.80
C PHE A 159 -6.06 16.05 -1.24
N TRP A 160 -5.92 17.08 -2.07
CA TRP A 160 -5.39 18.36 -1.64
C TRP A 160 -6.29 19.09 -0.66
N ASP A 161 -7.60 19.06 -0.91
CA ASP A 161 -8.57 19.87 -0.21
C ASP A 161 -9.33 19.12 0.90
N ARG A 162 -9.27 17.77 0.96
CA ARG A 162 -9.94 17.00 2.01
C ARG A 162 -9.29 17.27 3.38
N ASP A 163 -10.12 17.38 4.41
CA ASP A 163 -9.74 17.67 5.79
C ASP A 163 -9.94 16.51 6.77
N CYS A 164 -10.49 15.38 6.30
CA CYS A 164 -10.77 14.20 7.13
C CYS A 164 -9.54 13.58 7.82
N HIS A 165 -8.32 13.98 7.38
CA HIS A 165 -7.04 13.53 7.94
C HIS A 165 -6.11 14.75 8.11
N ALA A 166 -6.54 15.73 8.88
CA ALA A 166 -5.85 17.03 9.00
C ALA A 166 -4.38 16.89 9.43
N GLU A 167 -4.06 15.95 10.32
CA GLU A 167 -2.70 15.66 10.81
C GLU A 167 -1.80 15.02 9.73
N ARG A 168 -2.39 14.45 8.68
CA ARG A 168 -1.69 13.82 7.54
C ARG A 168 -1.79 14.64 6.25
N GLN A 169 -2.42 15.81 6.30
CA GLN A 169 -2.72 16.61 5.11
C GLN A 169 -1.46 16.97 4.30
N GLU A 170 -0.32 17.17 4.97
CA GLU A 170 0.95 17.43 4.28
C GLU A 170 1.35 16.29 3.35
N TYR A 171 1.24 15.04 3.83
CA TYR A 171 1.56 13.85 3.03
C TYR A 171 0.56 13.63 1.88
N GLN A 172 -0.71 13.96 2.10
CA GLN A 172 -1.74 13.91 1.04
C GLN A 172 -1.43 14.89 -0.09
N ARG A 173 -1.03 16.13 0.26
CA ARG A 173 -0.64 17.14 -0.71
C ARG A 173 0.65 16.79 -1.45
N MET A 174 1.61 16.18 -0.78
CA MET A 174 2.81 15.64 -1.42
C MET A 174 2.46 14.56 -2.45
N ALA A 175 1.55 13.63 -2.12
CA ALA A 175 1.10 12.61 -3.06
C ALA A 175 0.35 13.23 -4.24
N ALA A 176 -0.51 14.23 -4.02
CA ALA A 176 -1.18 14.97 -5.08
C ALA A 176 -0.18 15.63 -6.05
N LEU A 177 0.87 16.29 -5.54
CA LEU A 177 1.96 16.82 -6.39
C LEU A 177 2.66 15.74 -7.20
N THR A 178 2.94 14.60 -6.57
CA THR A 178 3.64 13.48 -7.23
C THR A 178 2.82 12.95 -8.40
N VAL A 179 1.53 12.67 -8.22
CA VAL A 179 0.72 12.11 -9.30
C VAL A 179 0.45 13.13 -10.42
N LEU A 180 0.35 14.43 -10.11
CA LEU A 180 0.28 15.48 -11.12
C LEU A 180 1.58 15.60 -11.93
N GLU A 181 2.76 15.41 -11.29
CA GLU A 181 4.06 15.34 -11.98
C GLU A 181 4.08 14.14 -12.94
N ASP A 182 3.68 12.95 -12.46
CA ASP A 182 3.75 11.69 -13.19
C ASP A 182 2.91 11.72 -14.48
N VAL A 183 1.73 12.37 -14.47
CA VAL A 183 0.91 12.53 -15.68
C VAL A 183 1.23 13.81 -16.48
N HIS A 184 2.24 14.57 -16.07
CA HIS A 184 2.59 15.86 -16.70
C HIS A 184 1.41 16.83 -16.76
N SER A 185 0.58 16.86 -15.71
CA SER A 185 -0.62 17.70 -15.64
C SER A 185 -0.33 19.17 -15.82
N PRO A 186 -1.14 19.90 -16.61
CA PRO A 186 -1.06 21.36 -16.68
C PRO A 186 -1.37 22.06 -15.36
N LEU A 187 -2.08 21.40 -14.44
CA LEU A 187 -2.39 21.93 -13.11
C LEU A 187 -1.18 21.94 -12.15
N LEU A 188 -0.12 21.20 -12.47
CA LEU A 188 1.03 21.05 -11.57
C LEU A 188 1.62 22.39 -11.13
N GLU A 189 1.73 23.39 -12.02
CA GLU A 189 2.28 24.70 -11.66
C GLU A 189 1.43 25.42 -10.61
N GLU A 190 0.11 25.39 -10.74
CA GLU A 190 -0.81 25.94 -9.74
C GLU A 190 -0.60 25.28 -8.37
N TYR A 191 -0.52 23.95 -8.35
CA TYR A 191 -0.35 23.19 -7.11
C TYR A 191 1.05 23.38 -6.47
N LEU A 192 2.08 23.62 -7.26
CA LEU A 192 3.39 24.02 -6.75
C LEU A 192 3.36 25.40 -6.06
N GLU A 193 2.62 26.38 -6.61
CA GLU A 193 2.40 27.68 -5.94
C GLU A 193 1.56 27.55 -4.67
N ARG A 194 0.52 26.69 -4.68
CA ARG A 194 -0.26 26.37 -3.47
C ARG A 194 0.62 25.72 -2.39
N ALA A 195 1.58 24.84 -2.77
CA ALA A 195 2.52 24.22 -1.85
C ALA A 195 3.46 25.27 -1.21
N ARG A 196 3.95 26.24 -1.99
CA ARG A 196 4.76 27.35 -1.46
C ARG A 196 3.98 28.20 -0.48
N SER A 197 2.71 28.48 -0.76
CA SER A 197 1.83 29.26 0.10
C SER A 197 1.47 28.51 1.40
N ASP A 198 1.40 27.17 1.37
CA ASP A 198 1.19 26.32 2.52
C ASP A 198 2.38 26.37 3.50
N GLY A 199 3.60 26.32 2.98
CA GLY A 199 4.83 26.56 3.73
C GLY A 199 5.32 25.40 4.60
N ARG A 200 4.62 24.25 4.66
CA ARG A 200 5.05 23.09 5.45
C ARG A 200 6.32 22.47 4.88
N PRO A 201 7.28 22.05 5.75
CA PRO A 201 8.66 21.75 5.33
C PRO A 201 8.77 20.55 4.36
N TYR A 202 8.03 19.46 4.59
CA TYR A 202 8.10 18.29 3.71
C TYR A 202 7.43 18.56 2.36
N LEU A 203 6.32 19.32 2.35
CA LEU A 203 5.64 19.72 1.13
C LEU A 203 6.51 20.65 0.27
N LEU A 204 7.19 21.62 0.89
CA LEU A 204 8.17 22.48 0.22
C LEU A 204 9.32 21.67 -0.37
N SER A 205 9.89 20.74 0.39
CA SER A 205 10.96 19.85 -0.08
C SER A 205 10.50 18.98 -1.27
N CYS A 206 9.25 18.52 -1.26
CA CYS A 206 8.66 17.78 -2.37
C CYS A 206 8.55 18.67 -3.62
N ALA A 207 8.02 19.88 -3.48
CA ALA A 207 7.90 20.86 -4.58
C ALA A 207 9.26 21.22 -5.19
N ASP A 208 10.27 21.49 -4.36
CA ASP A 208 11.63 21.81 -4.82
C ASP A 208 12.28 20.64 -5.57
N ARG A 209 12.04 19.41 -5.15
CA ARG A 209 12.53 18.21 -5.84
C ARG A 209 11.90 18.07 -7.22
N ILE A 210 10.59 18.28 -7.35
CA ILE A 210 9.88 18.28 -8.64
C ILE A 210 10.46 19.33 -9.57
N LEU A 211 10.60 20.57 -9.11
CA LEU A 211 11.16 21.66 -9.89
C LEU A 211 12.62 21.41 -10.32
N SER A 212 13.40 20.75 -9.46
CA SER A 212 14.80 20.41 -9.76
C SER A 212 14.93 19.35 -10.84
N ARG A 213 14.02 18.37 -10.86
CA ARG A 213 13.96 17.33 -11.93
C ARG A 213 13.61 17.96 -13.28
N ARG A 214 12.64 18.85 -13.31
CA ARG A 214 12.18 19.55 -14.53
C ARG A 214 13.24 20.46 -15.15
N LYS A 215 14.15 21.02 -14.33
CA LYS A 215 15.29 21.85 -14.80
C LYS A 215 16.44 21.04 -15.39
N ARG A 216 16.43 19.70 -15.23
CA ARG A 216 17.43 18.78 -15.77
C ARG A 216 16.81 17.82 -16.79
N PRO A 217 16.28 18.29 -17.94
CA PRO A 217 15.76 17.40 -18.95
C PRO A 217 16.93 16.62 -19.55
N GLY A 218 17.00 15.31 -19.29
CA GLY A 218 17.98 14.42 -19.96
C GLY A 218 19.14 13.93 -19.10
N ALA A 219 18.93 13.58 -17.82
CA ALA A 219 19.87 12.76 -17.06
C ALA A 219 19.40 11.30 -17.02
#